data_4c701b6b9da189063f5327ad4d8f6d8f
#
_entry.id   4c701b6b9da189063f5327ad4d8f6d8f
#
_cell.length_a   1.000
_cell.length_b   1.000
_cell.length_c   1.000
_cell.angle_alpha   90.00
_cell.angle_beta   90.00
_cell.angle_gamma   90.00
#
_symmetry.space_group_name_H-M   'P 1'
#
loop_
_entity.id
_entity.type
_entity.pdbx_description
1 polymer ?
#
loop_
_entity_poly.entity_id
_entity_poly.type
_entity_poly.pdbx_seq_one_letter_code
_entity_poly.pdbx_strand_id
1 'polypeptide(L)'
;EVLSAYGSVEVDSTPYQHPTLVQYYCSDWDFALSRADANGLFIFTDGSKIKVKKPDVSASPVLTVTYGVDLTAFDLELSADDQFTQYEAMSWDPATQKAVKVSASSPSLNKQGDLQPKNIATGDSFLLQTDAPTDEKALKQWADGMALKAGLARYQGSCSFYGSAKVVPGCIIE
;
A
#
# COMPACT_ATOMS: atom_id res chain seq x y z
N GLU A 1 -11.19 4.68 -15.59
CA GLU A 1 -11.24 5.33 -16.91
C GLU A 1 -9.92 5.12 -17.67
N VAL A 2 -8.76 5.58 -17.16
CA VAL A 2 -7.46 5.45 -17.84
C VAL A 2 -7.14 3.98 -18.18
N LEU A 3 -7.24 3.08 -17.20
CA LEU A 3 -6.93 1.66 -17.39
C LEU A 3 -7.99 0.87 -18.19
N SER A 4 -9.18 1.43 -18.40
CA SER A 4 -10.27 0.71 -19.10
C SER A 4 -9.98 0.45 -20.58
N ALA A 5 -9.01 1.17 -21.15
CA ALA A 5 -8.53 0.92 -22.52
C ALA A 5 -7.75 -0.40 -22.65
N TYR A 6 -7.24 -0.94 -21.54
CA TYR A 6 -6.34 -2.11 -21.52
C TYR A 6 -7.02 -3.39 -21.04
N GLY A 7 -8.25 -3.31 -20.54
CA GLY A 7 -8.99 -4.48 -20.09
C GLY A 7 -10.10 -4.18 -19.11
N SER A 8 -10.67 -5.22 -18.52
CA SER A 8 -11.65 -5.10 -17.45
C SER A 8 -10.95 -4.64 -16.17
N VAL A 9 -11.47 -3.57 -15.56
CA VAL A 9 -10.85 -2.94 -14.37
C VAL A 9 -11.81 -3.01 -13.18
N GLU A 10 -11.28 -3.46 -12.05
CA GLU A 10 -11.97 -3.49 -10.76
C GLU A 10 -11.22 -2.57 -9.78
N VAL A 11 -11.89 -1.52 -9.29
CA VAL A 11 -11.25 -0.47 -8.47
C VAL A 11 -12.02 -0.30 -7.17
N ASP A 12 -11.31 -0.30 -6.04
CA ASP A 12 -11.87 0.06 -4.75
C ASP A 12 -12.20 1.56 -4.70
N SER A 13 -13.31 1.91 -4.05
CA SER A 13 -13.70 3.30 -3.88
C SER A 13 -12.72 4.06 -2.98
N THR A 14 -12.51 5.32 -3.30
CA THR A 14 -11.69 6.24 -2.50
C THR A 14 -12.56 7.27 -1.79
N PRO A 15 -12.16 7.76 -0.60
CA PRO A 15 -12.99 8.65 0.22
C PRO A 15 -13.11 10.08 -0.34
N TYR A 16 -12.26 10.44 -1.31
CA TYR A 16 -12.22 11.78 -1.88
C TYR A 16 -12.21 11.74 -3.40
N GLN A 17 -12.99 12.63 -4.00
CA GLN A 17 -13.04 12.81 -5.45
C GLN A 17 -12.41 14.17 -5.81
N HIS A 18 -11.30 14.13 -6.52
CA HIS A 18 -10.65 15.35 -6.99
C HIS A 18 -11.51 16.05 -8.04
N PRO A 19 -11.70 17.36 -7.96
CA PRO A 19 -12.47 18.11 -8.97
C PRO A 19 -11.80 18.07 -10.34
N THR A 20 -10.47 18.02 -10.37
CA THR A 20 -9.67 17.93 -11.60
C THR A 20 -8.40 17.15 -11.31
N LEU A 21 -8.08 16.20 -12.18
CA LEU A 21 -6.79 15.50 -12.21
C LEU A 21 -6.22 15.60 -13.61
N VAL A 22 -4.98 15.98 -13.71
CA VAL A 22 -4.27 16.12 -14.99
C VAL A 22 -3.18 15.05 -15.06
N GLN A 23 -3.22 14.24 -16.10
CA GLN A 23 -2.13 13.35 -16.47
C GLN A 23 -1.09 14.17 -17.23
N TYR A 24 -0.01 14.57 -16.52
CA TYR A 24 1.01 15.42 -17.09
C TYR A 24 2.25 14.62 -17.48
N TYR A 25 2.51 14.51 -18.77
CA TYR A 25 3.72 13.94 -19.38
C TYR A 25 4.16 12.59 -18.79
N CYS A 26 3.21 11.71 -18.55
CA CYS A 26 3.47 10.35 -18.06
C CYS A 26 2.58 9.33 -18.79
N SER A 27 2.98 8.05 -18.74
CA SER A 27 2.17 6.97 -19.29
C SER A 27 0.90 6.76 -18.48
N ASP A 28 -0.10 6.11 -19.06
CA ASP A 28 -1.33 5.72 -18.38
C ASP A 28 -1.03 4.83 -17.17
N TRP A 29 -0.04 3.97 -17.29
CA TRP A 29 0.38 3.08 -16.22
C TRP A 29 1.02 3.85 -15.05
N ASP A 30 1.96 4.74 -15.32
CA ASP A 30 2.60 5.55 -14.27
C ASP A 30 1.61 6.47 -13.57
N PHE A 31 0.67 7.06 -14.34
CA PHE A 31 -0.40 7.85 -13.77
C PHE A 31 -1.28 7.00 -12.84
N ALA A 32 -1.71 5.82 -13.30
CA ALA A 32 -2.51 4.92 -12.48
C ALA A 32 -1.77 4.45 -11.22
N LEU A 33 -0.48 4.10 -11.33
CA LEU A 33 0.36 3.73 -10.21
C LEU A 33 0.46 4.86 -9.18
N SER A 34 0.76 6.09 -9.62
CA SER A 34 0.88 7.25 -8.72
C SER A 34 -0.44 7.54 -8.00
N ARG A 35 -1.58 7.36 -8.68
CA ARG A 35 -2.91 7.56 -8.06
C ARG A 35 -3.28 6.45 -7.10
N ALA A 36 -2.99 5.21 -7.45
CA ALA A 36 -3.16 4.07 -6.54
C ALA A 36 -2.30 4.25 -5.28
N ASP A 37 -1.03 4.63 -5.48
CA ASP A 37 -0.07 4.88 -4.41
C ASP A 37 -0.55 5.92 -3.41
N ALA A 38 -1.00 7.07 -3.88
CA ALA A 38 -1.55 8.14 -3.06
C ALA A 38 -2.81 7.73 -2.27
N ASN A 39 -3.47 6.64 -2.66
CA ASN A 39 -4.66 6.12 -1.99
C ASN A 39 -4.39 4.81 -1.21
N GLY A 40 -3.13 4.38 -1.09
CA GLY A 40 -2.79 3.13 -0.42
C GLY A 40 -3.34 1.89 -1.11
N LEU A 41 -3.55 1.98 -2.43
CA LEU A 41 -4.04 0.88 -3.27
C LEU A 41 -2.87 0.23 -4.02
N PHE A 42 -3.04 -1.04 -4.35
CA PHE A 42 -2.11 -1.80 -5.18
C PHE A 42 -2.74 -2.14 -6.51
N ILE A 43 -1.95 -2.13 -7.57
CA ILE A 43 -2.38 -2.56 -8.90
C ILE A 43 -1.75 -3.92 -9.20
N PHE A 44 -2.59 -4.88 -9.54
CA PHE A 44 -2.16 -6.20 -9.98
C PHE A 44 -3.13 -6.79 -10.99
N THR A 45 -2.70 -7.80 -11.70
CA THR A 45 -3.51 -8.51 -12.70
C THR A 45 -3.95 -9.86 -12.18
N ASP A 46 -5.19 -10.22 -12.49
CA ASP A 46 -5.75 -11.55 -12.25
C ASP A 46 -6.42 -12.02 -13.53
N GLY A 47 -5.72 -12.89 -14.25
CA GLY A 47 -6.09 -13.26 -15.61
C GLY A 47 -6.12 -12.05 -16.55
N SER A 48 -7.29 -11.74 -17.12
CA SER A 48 -7.51 -10.60 -18.00
C SER A 48 -8.00 -9.34 -17.29
N LYS A 49 -8.11 -9.37 -15.95
CA LYS A 49 -8.61 -8.25 -15.16
C LYS A 49 -7.46 -7.47 -14.52
N ILE A 50 -7.59 -6.16 -14.51
CA ILE A 50 -6.73 -5.26 -13.73
C ILE A 50 -7.46 -4.94 -12.43
N LYS A 51 -6.85 -5.25 -11.31
CA LYS A 51 -7.39 -4.98 -9.98
C LYS A 51 -6.62 -3.84 -9.31
N VAL A 52 -7.33 -2.83 -8.83
CA VAL A 52 -6.78 -1.71 -8.07
C VAL A 52 -7.43 -1.74 -6.69
N LYS A 53 -6.78 -2.39 -5.74
CA LYS A 53 -7.39 -2.71 -4.46
C LYS A 53 -6.47 -2.41 -3.28
N LYS A 54 -7.10 -2.16 -2.14
CA LYS A 54 -6.41 -2.17 -0.86
C LYS A 54 -6.01 -3.61 -0.52
N PRO A 55 -4.80 -3.85 0.02
CA PRO A 55 -4.43 -5.18 0.50
C PRO A 55 -5.39 -5.66 1.58
N ASP A 56 -5.96 -6.83 1.42
CA ASP A 56 -6.77 -7.47 2.47
C ASP A 56 -5.86 -8.31 3.38
N VAL A 57 -5.36 -7.67 4.43
CA VAL A 57 -4.47 -8.29 5.42
C VAL A 57 -5.21 -9.21 6.41
N SER A 58 -6.55 -9.28 6.32
CA SER A 58 -7.40 -10.14 7.14
C SER A 58 -7.93 -11.37 6.40
N ALA A 59 -7.63 -11.48 5.11
CA ALA A 59 -8.06 -12.62 4.29
C ALA A 59 -7.54 -13.95 4.87
N SER A 60 -8.30 -15.00 4.68
CA SER A 60 -7.84 -16.34 5.02
C SER A 60 -6.72 -16.79 4.07
N PRO A 61 -5.72 -17.55 4.55
CA PRO A 61 -4.68 -18.12 3.70
C PRO A 61 -5.28 -18.96 2.56
N VAL A 62 -4.78 -18.77 1.35
CA VAL A 62 -5.19 -19.60 0.19
C VAL A 62 -4.42 -20.90 0.10
N LEU A 63 -3.27 -20.95 0.77
CA LEU A 63 -2.36 -22.10 0.82
C LEU A 63 -1.62 -22.07 2.17
N THR A 64 -1.47 -23.24 2.77
CA THR A 64 -0.57 -23.47 3.92
C THR A 64 0.59 -24.32 3.43
N VAL A 65 1.82 -23.91 3.74
CA VAL A 65 3.05 -24.61 3.33
C VAL A 65 3.90 -24.95 4.55
N THR A 66 4.56 -26.11 4.51
CA THR A 66 5.37 -26.60 5.63
C THR A 66 6.81 -26.78 5.18
N TYR A 67 7.76 -26.19 5.92
CA TYR A 67 9.17 -26.31 5.61
C TYR A 67 9.64 -27.78 5.68
N GLY A 68 10.34 -28.23 4.64
CA GLY A 68 10.81 -29.60 4.54
C GLY A 68 9.76 -30.59 4.01
N VAL A 69 8.53 -30.15 3.74
CA VAL A 69 7.48 -30.96 3.13
C VAL A 69 7.19 -30.44 1.73
N ASP A 70 6.59 -29.27 1.62
CA ASP A 70 6.20 -28.62 0.37
C ASP A 70 6.87 -27.25 0.17
N LEU A 71 7.38 -26.62 1.23
CA LEU A 71 8.24 -25.45 1.19
C LEU A 71 9.71 -25.89 1.12
N THR A 72 10.35 -25.64 -0.02
CA THR A 72 11.72 -26.12 -0.30
C THR A 72 12.80 -25.09 -0.03
N ALA A 73 12.47 -23.81 -0.12
CA ALA A 73 13.39 -22.74 0.23
C ALA A 73 12.61 -21.57 0.85
N PHE A 74 13.24 -20.92 1.81
CA PHE A 74 12.68 -19.78 2.52
C PHE A 74 13.83 -18.83 2.86
N ASP A 75 13.69 -17.58 2.46
CA ASP A 75 14.59 -16.49 2.76
C ASP A 75 13.76 -15.30 3.19
N LEU A 76 13.98 -14.79 4.39
CA LEU A 76 13.23 -13.67 4.96
C LEU A 76 14.17 -12.67 5.59
N GLU A 77 14.01 -11.43 5.21
CA GLU A 77 14.75 -10.30 5.72
C GLU A 77 13.81 -9.34 6.47
N LEU A 78 14.29 -8.83 7.59
CA LEU A 78 13.64 -7.75 8.32
C LEU A 78 14.24 -6.42 7.87
N SER A 79 13.43 -5.60 7.17
CA SER A 79 13.83 -4.24 6.78
C SER A 79 13.37 -3.23 7.82
N ALA A 80 14.30 -2.41 8.30
CA ALA A 80 14.01 -1.24 9.12
C ALA A 80 13.83 0.03 8.27
N ASP A 81 14.07 -0.06 6.96
CA ASP A 81 13.88 1.04 6.03
C ASP A 81 12.41 1.50 6.06
N ASP A 82 12.22 2.80 6.07
CA ASP A 82 10.90 3.42 6.13
C ASP A 82 10.03 3.02 7.35
N GLN A 83 10.62 2.43 8.39
CA GLN A 83 9.91 2.12 9.64
C GLN A 83 9.98 3.32 10.58
N PHE A 84 8.89 4.09 10.66
CA PHE A 84 8.72 5.23 11.55
C PHE A 84 7.64 4.94 12.59
N THR A 85 7.71 5.61 13.74
CA THR A 85 6.67 5.48 14.77
C THR A 85 5.37 6.15 14.36
N GLN A 86 5.44 7.15 13.48
CA GLN A 86 4.29 7.89 12.98
C GLN A 86 4.47 8.31 11.52
N TYR A 87 3.39 8.30 10.77
CA TYR A 87 3.32 8.84 9.41
C TYR A 87 2.32 9.99 9.39
N GLU A 88 2.69 11.09 8.77
CA GLU A 88 1.92 12.31 8.72
C GLU A 88 1.85 12.83 7.29
N ALA A 89 0.76 13.51 6.93
CA ALA A 89 0.66 14.21 5.66
C ALA A 89 0.25 15.66 5.88
N MET A 90 0.79 16.57 5.07
CA MET A 90 0.55 18.00 5.17
C MET A 90 0.40 18.64 3.80
N SER A 91 -0.52 19.57 3.70
CA SER A 91 -0.64 20.49 2.56
C SER A 91 -0.87 21.93 3.05
N TRP A 92 -0.66 22.88 2.16
CA TRP A 92 -0.98 24.29 2.41
C TRP A 92 -2.36 24.62 1.81
N ASP A 93 -3.25 25.16 2.63
CA ASP A 93 -4.53 25.70 2.16
C ASP A 93 -4.42 27.23 1.95
N PRO A 94 -4.37 27.72 0.71
CA PRO A 94 -4.25 29.13 0.42
C PRO A 94 -5.51 29.92 0.77
N ALA A 95 -6.68 29.28 0.82
CA ALA A 95 -7.93 29.97 1.15
C ALA A 95 -8.00 30.36 2.63
N THR A 96 -7.56 29.47 3.51
CA THR A 96 -7.51 29.72 4.96
C THR A 96 -6.15 30.21 5.44
N GLN A 97 -5.12 30.20 4.58
CA GLN A 97 -3.72 30.54 4.89
C GLN A 97 -3.17 29.70 6.07
N LYS A 98 -3.48 28.42 6.07
CA LYS A 98 -3.05 27.47 7.11
C LYS A 98 -2.52 26.19 6.52
N ALA A 99 -1.61 25.56 7.25
CA ALA A 99 -1.23 24.19 6.96
C ALA A 99 -2.32 23.23 7.48
N VAL A 100 -2.77 22.33 6.61
CA VAL A 100 -3.62 21.20 6.98
C VAL A 100 -2.70 20.03 7.22
N LYS A 101 -2.69 19.48 8.43
CA LYS A 101 -1.83 18.36 8.82
C LYS A 101 -2.67 17.24 9.41
N VAL A 102 -2.41 16.01 8.99
CA VAL A 102 -3.07 14.81 9.48
C VAL A 102 -2.05 13.73 9.82
N SER A 103 -2.40 12.87 10.76
CA SER A 103 -1.58 11.70 11.13
C SER A 103 -2.26 10.42 10.69
N ALA A 104 -1.46 9.45 10.25
CA ALA A 104 -1.95 8.12 9.92
C ALA A 104 -2.51 7.39 11.14
N SER A 105 -3.49 6.54 10.88
CA SER A 105 -3.89 5.51 11.83
C SER A 105 -2.87 4.37 11.82
N SER A 106 -2.66 3.72 12.95
CA SER A 106 -1.84 2.51 12.98
C SER A 106 -2.50 1.43 12.09
N PRO A 107 -1.81 0.90 11.07
CA PRO A 107 -2.38 -0.13 10.23
C PRO A 107 -2.59 -1.43 11.03
N SER A 108 -3.74 -2.06 10.85
CA SER A 108 -3.96 -3.41 11.35
C SER A 108 -3.32 -4.38 10.35
N LEU A 109 -2.28 -5.09 10.78
CA LEU A 109 -1.59 -6.09 9.97
C LEU A 109 -1.77 -7.46 10.62
N ASN A 110 -1.70 -8.52 9.80
CA ASN A 110 -1.59 -9.87 10.31
C ASN A 110 -0.27 -10.02 11.10
N LYS A 111 -0.25 -10.90 12.09
CA LYS A 111 0.94 -11.13 12.90
C LYS A 111 2.02 -11.79 12.04
N GLN A 112 3.11 -11.09 11.81
CA GLN A 112 4.27 -11.55 11.03
C GLN A 112 5.49 -11.87 11.90
N GLY A 113 5.37 -11.73 13.23
CA GLY A 113 6.46 -11.93 14.18
C GLY A 113 6.20 -11.21 15.49
N ASP A 114 7.15 -11.30 16.43
CA ASP A 114 7.01 -10.71 17.77
C ASP A 114 7.59 -9.29 17.88
N LEU A 115 8.39 -8.85 16.90
CA LEU A 115 8.95 -7.52 16.87
C LEU A 115 7.88 -6.47 16.56
N GLN A 116 7.74 -5.52 17.46
CA GLN A 116 6.84 -4.39 17.28
C GLN A 116 7.49 -3.32 16.39
N PRO A 117 6.74 -2.59 15.55
CA PRO A 117 7.28 -1.52 14.70
C PRO A 117 8.11 -0.50 15.49
N LYS A 118 7.66 -0.12 16.68
CA LYS A 118 8.37 0.82 17.57
C LYS A 118 9.77 0.36 18.00
N ASN A 119 10.05 -0.93 17.95
CA ASN A 119 11.34 -1.49 18.39
C ASN A 119 12.39 -1.46 17.27
N ILE A 120 11.95 -1.22 16.03
CA ILE A 120 12.80 -1.20 14.84
C ILE A 120 12.71 0.13 14.08
N ALA A 121 11.87 1.06 14.58
CA ALA A 121 11.70 2.35 13.94
C ALA A 121 13.02 3.12 13.84
N THR A 122 13.31 3.65 12.65
CA THR A 122 14.51 4.43 12.35
C THR A 122 14.35 5.91 12.68
N GLY A 123 13.12 6.36 12.96
CA GLY A 123 12.82 7.74 13.31
C GLY A 123 11.43 7.91 13.93
N ASP A 124 11.19 9.10 14.50
CA ASP A 124 9.95 9.38 15.23
C ASP A 124 8.77 9.59 14.29
N SER A 125 8.96 10.36 13.21
CA SER A 125 7.89 10.63 12.26
C SER A 125 8.40 10.78 10.83
N PHE A 126 7.56 10.36 9.88
CA PHE A 126 7.74 10.59 8.46
C PHE A 126 6.66 11.54 7.96
N LEU A 127 7.06 12.68 7.38
CA LEU A 127 6.15 13.72 6.91
C LEU A 127 6.08 13.72 5.38
N LEU A 128 4.91 13.39 4.87
CA LEU A 128 4.53 13.57 3.47
C LEU A 128 4.07 15.02 3.26
N GLN A 129 4.64 15.71 2.30
CA GLN A 129 4.28 17.09 2.00
C GLN A 129 3.86 17.27 0.55
N THR A 130 2.85 18.10 0.33
CA THR A 130 2.46 18.58 -0.99
C THR A 130 2.15 20.08 -0.92
N ASP A 131 2.51 20.81 -1.97
CA ASP A 131 2.16 22.20 -2.18
C ASP A 131 0.77 22.39 -2.78
N ALA A 132 0.22 21.32 -3.38
CA ALA A 132 -1.13 21.33 -3.91
C ALA A 132 -2.16 21.36 -2.77
N PRO A 133 -3.14 22.28 -2.81
CA PRO A 133 -4.24 22.28 -1.86
C PRO A 133 -4.97 20.93 -1.89
N THR A 134 -4.95 20.25 -0.75
CA THR A 134 -5.47 18.87 -0.66
C THR A 134 -6.42 18.76 0.52
N ASP A 135 -7.57 18.13 0.29
CA ASP A 135 -8.57 17.87 1.31
C ASP A 135 -8.01 16.97 2.42
N GLU A 136 -8.47 17.20 3.65
CA GLU A 136 -8.03 16.44 4.83
C GLU A 136 -8.23 14.94 4.68
N LYS A 137 -9.33 14.49 4.02
CA LYS A 137 -9.59 13.07 3.77
C LYS A 137 -8.59 12.47 2.79
N ALA A 138 -8.19 13.23 1.76
CA ALA A 138 -7.19 12.78 0.82
C ALA A 138 -5.79 12.71 1.47
N LEU A 139 -5.43 13.69 2.30
CA LEU A 139 -4.21 13.65 3.09
C LEU A 139 -4.18 12.46 4.04
N LYS A 140 -5.31 12.22 4.72
CA LYS A 140 -5.46 11.08 5.63
C LYS A 140 -5.28 9.75 4.90
N GLN A 141 -5.89 9.59 3.73
CA GLN A 141 -5.75 8.41 2.89
C GLN A 141 -4.30 8.18 2.45
N TRP A 142 -3.59 9.26 2.11
CA TRP A 142 -2.20 9.19 1.72
C TRP A 142 -1.29 8.77 2.87
N ALA A 143 -1.47 9.37 4.05
CA ALA A 143 -0.73 8.99 5.26
C ALA A 143 -1.01 7.54 5.69
N ASP A 144 -2.29 7.11 5.69
CA ASP A 144 -2.69 5.74 6.01
C ASP A 144 -2.12 4.73 5.00
N GLY A 145 -2.11 5.09 3.71
CA GLY A 145 -1.51 4.28 2.64
C GLY A 145 -0.01 4.08 2.84
N MET A 146 0.72 5.14 3.19
CA MET A 146 2.15 5.05 3.47
C MET A 146 2.44 4.19 4.70
N ALA A 147 1.70 4.37 5.79
CA ALA A 147 1.83 3.55 6.99
C ALA A 147 1.56 2.07 6.72
N LEU A 148 0.54 1.76 5.92
CA LEU A 148 0.21 0.39 5.52
C LEU A 148 1.33 -0.24 4.69
N LYS A 149 1.84 0.48 3.69
CA LYS A 149 2.93 0.00 2.84
C LYS A 149 4.20 -0.26 3.61
N ALA A 150 4.61 0.68 4.46
CA ALA A 150 5.77 0.51 5.32
C ALA A 150 5.61 -0.71 6.24
N GLY A 151 4.42 -0.89 6.82
CA GLY A 151 4.12 -2.05 7.65
C GLY A 151 4.21 -3.38 6.89
N LEU A 152 3.72 -3.44 5.65
CA LEU A 152 3.82 -4.62 4.79
C LEU A 152 5.26 -4.89 4.32
N ALA A 153 6.03 -3.84 4.06
CA ALA A 153 7.41 -3.94 3.61
C ALA A 153 8.41 -4.30 4.72
N ARG A 154 7.97 -4.37 5.97
CA ARG A 154 8.83 -4.69 7.12
C ARG A 154 9.50 -6.07 7.01
N TYR A 155 8.77 -7.06 6.52
CA TYR A 155 9.31 -8.37 6.21
C TYR A 155 9.24 -8.61 4.72
N GLN A 156 10.39 -8.83 4.11
CA GLN A 156 10.53 -9.06 2.69
C GLN A 156 11.34 -10.33 2.46
N GLY A 157 11.04 -11.03 1.40
CA GLY A 157 11.79 -12.24 1.12
C GLY A 157 11.21 -13.06 -0.01
N SER A 158 11.70 -14.27 -0.13
CA SER A 158 11.25 -15.24 -1.12
C SER A 158 11.00 -16.61 -0.48
N CYS A 159 10.05 -17.31 -1.04
CA CYS A 159 9.82 -18.70 -0.69
C CYS A 159 9.60 -19.51 -1.97
N SER A 160 10.10 -20.76 -1.95
CA SER A 160 9.92 -21.72 -3.05
C SER A 160 9.14 -22.92 -2.54
N PHE A 161 8.04 -23.23 -3.23
CA PHE A 161 7.16 -24.33 -2.89
C PHE A 161 6.56 -24.95 -4.16
N TYR A 162 5.90 -26.09 -4.03
CA TYR A 162 5.21 -26.71 -5.17
C TYR A 162 4.12 -25.79 -5.70
N GLY A 163 4.11 -25.57 -7.01
CA GLY A 163 3.22 -24.61 -7.68
C GLY A 163 1.73 -24.87 -7.41
N SER A 164 0.99 -23.78 -7.20
CA SER A 164 -0.46 -23.82 -7.02
C SER A 164 -1.12 -22.69 -7.81
N ALA A 165 -2.18 -23.01 -8.55
CA ALA A 165 -2.97 -22.02 -9.27
C ALA A 165 -3.78 -21.07 -8.34
N LYS A 166 -3.82 -21.35 -7.04
CA LYS A 166 -4.48 -20.50 -6.04
C LYS A 166 -3.65 -19.29 -5.64
N VAL A 167 -2.34 -19.33 -5.91
CA VAL A 167 -1.42 -18.27 -5.49
C VAL A 167 -1.40 -17.19 -6.56
N VAL A 168 -1.91 -16.03 -6.21
CA VAL A 168 -1.97 -14.83 -7.04
C VAL A 168 -1.45 -13.63 -6.25
N PRO A 169 -1.00 -12.55 -6.90
CA PRO A 169 -0.58 -11.34 -6.18
C PRO A 169 -1.65 -10.84 -5.23
N GLY A 170 -1.24 -10.50 -4.00
CA GLY A 170 -2.14 -10.02 -2.93
C GLY A 170 -2.79 -11.13 -2.09
N CYS A 171 -2.54 -12.42 -2.35
CA CYS A 171 -3.02 -13.49 -1.48
C CYS A 171 -2.16 -13.67 -0.23
N ILE A 172 -2.73 -14.33 0.79
CA ILE A 172 -2.03 -14.74 2.01
C ILE A 172 -1.66 -16.21 1.89
N ILE A 173 -0.41 -16.53 2.22
CA ILE A 173 0.13 -17.89 2.36
C ILE A 173 0.56 -18.05 3.84
N GLU A 174 0.23 -19.17 4.44
CA GLU A 174 0.60 -19.54 5.81
C GLU A 174 1.66 -20.65 5.79
#